data_b9731664bcd2d35ff29735bb8b5a88b1
#
_entry.id   b9731664bcd2d35ff29735bb8b5a88b1
#
_cell.length_a   1.000
_cell.length_b   1.000
_cell.length_c   1.000
_cell.angle_alpha   90.00
_cell.angle_beta   90.00
_cell.angle_gamma   90.00
#
_symmetry.space_group_name_H-M   'P 1'
#
loop_
_entity.id
_entity.type
_entity.pdbx_description
1 polymer ?
#
loop_
_entity_poly.entity_id
_entity_poly.type
_entity_poly.pdbx_seq_one_letter_code
_entity_poly.pdbx_strand_id
1 'polypeptide(L)'
;MAHIEVIDQISVGGFRDKANEDRVGLAGAHVWVIDGATGLGDPFMGAGSDAAWLAQRTHEAFTRHADEPDPARLIADAAEDLIVCFEAERMRDAEHAWELPCGSFMLASASGAGLDLTWSGDCRALVMAAGGQVMGFGATALSEEAEAALVAKLGAGGDPARRYRQPEALAELRAMRNVALAHGKSMILSPDRGFLAHLKNAGISCDQADILLMTDGFAAAELRYGLFPAPAGLMASVRANGLAEVARQLRRFEHETDPDGLIKPRWKRSDDAAAILLKMHL
;
A
#
# COMPACT_ATOMS: atom_id res chain seq x y z
N MET A 1 13.76 17.06 19.65
CA MET A 1 12.96 17.02 18.40
C MET A 1 13.09 15.60 17.85
N ALA A 2 11.98 15.00 17.50
CA ALA A 2 12.00 13.67 16.89
C ALA A 2 12.86 13.66 15.61
N HIS A 3 13.74 12.68 15.49
CA HIS A 3 14.61 12.49 14.34
C HIS A 3 14.27 11.16 13.68
N ILE A 4 14.02 11.20 12.37
CA ILE A 4 13.80 10.01 11.55
C ILE A 4 15.01 9.85 10.64
N GLU A 5 15.63 8.67 10.71
CA GLU A 5 16.72 8.25 9.83
C GLU A 5 16.22 7.16 8.88
N VAL A 6 16.38 7.36 7.58
CA VAL A 6 16.13 6.30 6.59
C VAL A 6 17.33 5.36 6.56
N ILE A 7 17.10 4.11 6.88
CA ILE A 7 18.12 3.05 6.85
C ILE A 7 18.19 2.42 5.46
N ASP A 8 17.03 2.12 4.86
CA ASP A 8 16.93 1.49 3.54
C ASP A 8 15.56 1.78 2.92
N GLN A 9 15.48 1.85 1.59
CA GLN A 9 14.21 1.98 0.89
C GLN A 9 14.25 1.27 -0.46
N ILE A 10 13.11 0.74 -0.88
CA ILE A 10 12.96 0.04 -2.16
C ILE A 10 11.57 0.28 -2.74
N SER A 11 11.49 0.36 -4.08
CA SER A 11 10.25 0.28 -4.82
C SER A 11 10.53 -0.43 -6.13
N VAL A 12 9.95 -1.61 -6.33
CA VAL A 12 10.17 -2.48 -7.49
C VAL A 12 8.85 -2.83 -8.15
N GLY A 13 8.77 -2.62 -9.46
CA GLY A 13 7.58 -2.98 -10.24
C GLY A 13 7.36 -4.49 -10.29
N GLY A 14 6.10 -4.89 -10.31
CA GLY A 14 5.67 -6.28 -10.53
C GLY A 14 5.83 -6.71 -11.98
N PHE A 15 5.72 -5.76 -12.92
CA PHE A 15 5.85 -5.99 -14.35
C PHE A 15 6.82 -4.98 -14.98
N ARG A 16 7.59 -5.42 -15.98
CA ARG A 16 8.59 -4.56 -16.66
C ARG A 16 7.97 -3.53 -17.59
N ASP A 17 6.79 -3.81 -18.11
CA ASP A 17 6.08 -3.04 -19.12
C ASP A 17 4.92 -2.20 -18.54
N LYS A 18 4.78 -2.16 -17.23
CA LYS A 18 3.81 -1.33 -16.52
C LYS A 18 4.52 -0.29 -15.66
N ALA A 19 3.85 0.87 -15.49
CA ALA A 19 4.28 1.83 -14.49
C ALA A 19 4.18 1.21 -13.10
N ASN A 20 5.15 1.49 -12.26
CA ASN A 20 5.08 1.15 -10.85
C ASN A 20 4.01 2.01 -10.18
N GLU A 21 3.03 1.37 -9.58
CA GLU A 21 1.85 1.98 -8.95
C GLU A 21 2.10 2.33 -7.47
N ASP A 22 3.29 1.94 -6.92
CA ASP A 22 3.68 2.21 -5.53
C ASP A 22 4.60 3.41 -5.38
N ARG A 23 4.47 4.13 -4.25
CA ARG A 23 5.38 5.22 -3.87
C ARG A 23 5.83 5.08 -2.42
N VAL A 24 7.05 5.54 -2.19
CA VAL A 24 7.65 5.74 -0.87
C VAL A 24 8.03 7.20 -0.74
N GLY A 25 7.85 7.80 0.42
CA GLY A 25 8.24 9.18 0.66
C GLY A 25 8.55 9.49 2.11
N LEU A 26 9.33 10.56 2.26
CA LEU A 26 9.68 11.16 3.56
C LEU A 26 9.74 12.67 3.37
N ALA A 27 9.08 13.42 4.25
CA ALA A 27 9.24 14.86 4.37
C ALA A 27 8.86 15.32 5.78
N GLY A 28 9.61 16.27 6.34
CA GLY A 28 9.39 16.74 7.70
C GLY A 28 9.49 15.60 8.72
N ALA A 29 8.45 15.47 9.54
CA ALA A 29 8.31 14.41 10.54
C ALA A 29 7.50 13.20 10.04
N HIS A 30 7.22 13.12 8.74
CA HIS A 30 6.29 12.16 8.14
C HIS A 30 7.00 11.25 7.14
N VAL A 31 6.63 9.98 7.17
CA VAL A 31 7.09 8.96 6.22
C VAL A 31 5.89 8.14 5.76
N TRP A 32 5.84 7.78 4.49
CA TRP A 32 4.71 7.04 3.95
C TRP A 32 5.10 6.02 2.89
N VAL A 33 4.23 5.04 2.75
CA VAL A 33 4.11 4.21 1.56
C VAL A 33 2.70 4.37 1.00
N ILE A 34 2.57 4.35 -0.32
CA ILE A 34 1.31 4.47 -1.03
C ILE A 34 1.28 3.35 -2.06
N ASP A 35 0.15 2.67 -2.14
CA ASP A 35 -0.12 1.56 -3.03
C ASP A 35 -1.32 1.92 -3.91
N GLY A 36 -1.10 2.01 -5.21
CA GLY A 36 -2.14 2.30 -6.18
C GLY A 36 -2.83 1.04 -6.66
N ALA A 37 -4.13 0.93 -6.45
CA ALA A 37 -4.90 -0.23 -6.89
C ALA A 37 -5.11 -0.26 -8.41
N THR A 38 -4.54 -1.26 -9.08
CA THR A 38 -4.61 -1.43 -10.55
C THR A 38 -6.01 -1.21 -11.12
N GLY A 39 -6.13 -0.42 -12.19
CA GLY A 39 -7.39 -0.11 -12.87
C GLY A 39 -8.13 -1.35 -13.38
N LEU A 40 -9.45 -1.36 -13.26
CA LEU A 40 -10.34 -2.44 -13.70
C LEU A 40 -11.06 -2.14 -15.04
N GLY A 41 -10.67 -1.08 -15.72
CA GLY A 41 -11.24 -0.65 -17.00
C GLY A 41 -10.29 0.23 -17.79
N ASP A 42 -10.86 1.04 -18.68
CA ASP A 42 -10.11 2.00 -19.48
C ASP A 42 -9.59 3.14 -18.61
N PRO A 43 -8.37 3.63 -18.85
CA PRO A 43 -7.77 4.69 -18.06
C PRO A 43 -8.62 5.97 -18.03
N PHE A 44 -8.61 6.62 -16.88
CA PHE A 44 -9.29 7.88 -16.62
C PHE A 44 -8.40 9.09 -16.86
N MET A 45 -7.09 8.90 -16.54
CA MET A 45 -6.11 9.97 -16.48
C MET A 45 -5.21 9.99 -17.74
N GLY A 46 -5.69 9.52 -18.88
CA GLY A 46 -4.96 9.53 -20.13
C GLY A 46 -3.95 8.39 -20.30
N ALA A 47 -2.81 8.68 -20.92
CA ALA A 47 -1.78 7.68 -21.13
C ALA A 47 -1.10 7.30 -19.80
N GLY A 48 -1.28 6.06 -19.37
CA GLY A 48 -0.64 5.56 -18.16
C GLY A 48 -1.58 4.76 -17.27
N SER A 49 -1.19 4.60 -15.99
CA SER A 49 -1.98 3.94 -14.96
C SER A 49 -2.65 4.97 -14.06
N ASP A 50 -3.97 4.85 -13.88
CA ASP A 50 -4.73 5.68 -12.94
C ASP A 50 -4.24 5.47 -11.49
N ALA A 51 -3.82 4.26 -11.16
CA ALA A 51 -3.22 3.91 -9.88
C ALA A 51 -1.87 4.61 -9.67
N ALA A 52 -1.00 4.61 -10.69
CA ALA A 52 0.27 5.32 -10.64
C ALA A 52 0.07 6.85 -10.54
N TRP A 53 -0.96 7.39 -11.22
CA TRP A 53 -1.36 8.79 -11.09
C TRP A 53 -1.77 9.11 -9.65
N LEU A 54 -2.67 8.31 -9.07
CA LEU A 54 -3.14 8.48 -7.70
C LEU A 54 -1.96 8.45 -6.70
N ALA A 55 -1.12 7.43 -6.79
CA ALA A 55 0.03 7.28 -5.90
C ALA A 55 1.00 8.47 -6.02
N GLN A 56 1.24 8.96 -7.25
CA GLN A 56 2.10 10.10 -7.48
C GLN A 56 1.51 11.40 -6.94
N ARG A 57 0.22 11.68 -7.21
CA ARG A 57 -0.46 12.89 -6.71
C ARG A 57 -0.58 12.90 -5.19
N THR A 58 -0.86 11.74 -4.58
CA THR A 58 -0.87 11.61 -3.11
C THR A 58 0.53 11.85 -2.53
N HIS A 59 1.57 11.30 -3.14
CA HIS A 59 2.95 11.54 -2.73
C HIS A 59 3.31 13.04 -2.79
N GLU A 60 2.97 13.72 -3.88
CA GLU A 60 3.20 15.16 -4.06
C GLU A 60 2.43 16.00 -3.02
N ALA A 61 1.18 15.63 -2.73
CA ALA A 61 0.35 16.32 -1.74
C ALA A 61 0.90 16.12 -0.32
N PHE A 62 1.26 14.91 0.07
CA PHE A 62 1.91 14.66 1.37
C PHE A 62 3.22 15.43 1.51
N THR A 63 4.02 15.50 0.44
CA THR A 63 5.27 16.29 0.45
C THR A 63 4.99 17.79 0.63
N ARG A 64 3.95 18.32 -0.03
CA ARG A 64 3.56 19.74 0.04
C ARG A 64 3.10 20.14 1.43
N HIS A 65 2.36 19.27 2.10
CA HIS A 65 1.79 19.54 3.43
C HIS A 65 2.64 18.99 4.59
N ALA A 66 3.88 18.58 4.34
CA ALA A 66 4.73 17.92 5.34
C ALA A 66 5.14 18.81 6.54
N ASP A 67 4.95 20.13 6.46
CA ASP A 67 5.17 21.05 7.58
C ASP A 67 4.01 21.04 8.60
N GLU A 68 2.85 20.45 8.25
CA GLU A 68 1.71 20.27 9.16
C GLU A 68 2.01 19.12 10.14
N PRO A 69 2.14 19.40 11.46
CA PRO A 69 2.51 18.37 12.43
C PRO A 69 1.38 17.38 12.74
N ASP A 70 0.10 17.76 12.51
CA ASP A 70 -1.05 16.89 12.72
C ASP A 70 -1.31 16.02 11.49
N PRO A 71 -1.08 14.69 11.57
CA PRO A 71 -1.27 13.81 10.43
C PRO A 71 -2.71 13.79 9.89
N ALA A 72 -3.72 14.05 10.73
CA ALA A 72 -5.10 14.10 10.27
C ALA A 72 -5.36 15.34 9.39
N ARG A 73 -4.77 16.48 9.72
CA ARG A 73 -4.85 17.71 8.90
C ARG A 73 -4.04 17.55 7.62
N LEU A 74 -2.83 17.05 7.71
CA LEU A 74 -2.00 16.77 6.53
C LEU A 74 -2.78 15.91 5.52
N ILE A 75 -3.40 14.82 5.98
CA ILE A 75 -4.18 13.92 5.11
C ILE A 75 -5.43 14.62 4.54
N ALA A 76 -6.11 15.45 5.35
CA ALA A 76 -7.28 16.20 4.89
C ALA A 76 -6.90 17.23 3.81
N ASP A 77 -5.82 17.97 3.99
CA ASP A 77 -5.35 18.96 3.02
C ASP A 77 -4.85 18.26 1.73
N ALA A 78 -4.20 17.12 1.87
CA ALA A 78 -3.79 16.30 0.72
C ALA A 78 -4.99 15.73 -0.05
N ALA A 79 -6.08 15.39 0.62
CA ALA A 79 -7.32 14.95 -0.03
C ALA A 79 -7.94 16.07 -0.87
N GLU A 80 -7.91 17.32 -0.40
CA GLU A 80 -8.36 18.46 -1.18
C GLU A 80 -7.52 18.65 -2.46
N ASP A 81 -6.21 18.62 -2.33
CA ASP A 81 -5.31 18.70 -3.48
C ASP A 81 -5.59 17.60 -4.50
N LEU A 82 -5.81 16.37 -4.01
CA LEU A 82 -6.08 15.21 -4.86
C LEU A 82 -7.39 15.38 -5.65
N ILE A 83 -8.45 15.90 -5.01
CA ILE A 83 -9.73 16.21 -5.65
C ILE A 83 -9.53 17.26 -6.73
N VAL A 84 -8.83 18.36 -6.44
CA VAL A 84 -8.56 19.44 -7.40
C VAL A 84 -7.78 18.92 -8.60
N CYS A 85 -6.72 18.13 -8.38
CA CYS A 85 -5.94 17.53 -9.46
C CYS A 85 -6.77 16.57 -10.31
N PHE A 86 -7.60 15.75 -9.67
CA PHE A 86 -8.48 14.80 -10.37
C PHE A 86 -9.46 15.52 -11.30
N GLU A 87 -10.16 16.53 -10.80
CA GLU A 87 -11.11 17.31 -11.60
C GLU A 87 -10.45 18.06 -12.76
N ALA A 88 -9.20 18.49 -12.58
CA ALA A 88 -8.45 19.19 -13.61
C ALA A 88 -7.87 18.27 -14.69
N GLU A 89 -7.55 17.04 -14.36
CA GLU A 89 -6.76 16.14 -15.21
C GLU A 89 -7.56 14.96 -15.79
N ARG A 90 -8.76 14.67 -15.26
CA ARG A 90 -9.61 13.59 -15.77
C ARG A 90 -10.07 13.86 -17.20
N MET A 91 -10.05 12.84 -18.04
CA MET A 91 -10.40 12.94 -19.45
C MET A 91 -11.88 12.65 -19.73
N ARG A 92 -12.62 12.12 -18.77
CA ARG A 92 -14.03 11.76 -18.89
C ARG A 92 -14.71 11.74 -17.52
N ASP A 93 -16.03 11.65 -17.51
CA ASP A 93 -16.79 11.37 -16.29
C ASP A 93 -16.79 9.88 -15.95
N ALA A 94 -16.92 9.54 -14.67
CA ALA A 94 -17.11 8.17 -14.22
C ALA A 94 -18.57 7.74 -14.45
N GLU A 95 -18.78 6.62 -15.10
CA GLU A 95 -20.09 5.97 -15.18
C GLU A 95 -20.36 5.14 -13.93
N HIS A 96 -19.30 4.57 -13.35
CA HIS A 96 -19.36 3.72 -12.18
C HIS A 96 -18.26 4.08 -11.17
N ALA A 97 -18.53 3.92 -9.88
CA ALA A 97 -17.55 4.22 -8.84
C ALA A 97 -16.27 3.37 -8.96
N TRP A 98 -16.36 2.12 -9.41
CA TRP A 98 -15.20 1.24 -9.61
C TRP A 98 -14.17 1.76 -10.62
N GLU A 99 -14.53 2.74 -11.44
CA GLU A 99 -13.64 3.35 -12.42
C GLU A 99 -12.68 4.35 -11.78
N LEU A 100 -13.05 4.93 -10.63
CA LEU A 100 -12.24 5.95 -9.97
C LEU A 100 -10.86 5.42 -9.57
N PRO A 101 -9.80 6.23 -9.70
CA PRO A 101 -8.50 5.92 -9.12
C PRO A 101 -8.64 5.66 -7.63
N CYS A 102 -8.05 4.58 -7.15
CA CYS A 102 -8.08 4.26 -5.72
C CYS A 102 -6.79 3.55 -5.28
N GLY A 103 -6.59 3.47 -3.99
CA GLY A 103 -5.41 2.85 -3.41
C GLY A 103 -5.43 2.82 -1.90
N SER A 104 -4.29 2.48 -1.33
CA SER A 104 -4.03 2.47 0.09
C SER A 104 -2.78 3.27 0.44
N PHE A 105 -2.67 3.65 1.70
CA PHE A 105 -1.45 4.25 2.24
C PHE A 105 -1.25 3.89 3.71
N MET A 106 -0.01 3.96 4.14
CA MET A 106 0.41 3.97 5.55
C MET A 106 1.32 5.17 5.76
N LEU A 107 0.92 6.06 6.68
CA LEU A 107 1.65 7.24 7.10
C LEU A 107 2.15 7.03 8.52
N ALA A 108 3.44 7.22 8.76
CA ALA A 108 4.07 7.26 10.06
C ALA A 108 4.50 8.70 10.36
N SER A 109 4.13 9.23 11.51
CA SER A 109 4.44 10.59 11.94
C SER A 109 5.15 10.56 13.29
N ALA A 110 6.33 11.13 13.37
CA ALA A 110 7.05 11.27 14.62
C ALA A 110 6.54 12.49 15.39
N SER A 111 6.15 12.29 16.63
CA SER A 111 5.68 13.35 17.53
C SER A 111 6.50 13.36 18.83
N GLY A 112 6.36 14.43 19.63
CA GLY A 112 7.03 14.50 20.94
C GLY A 112 6.57 13.42 21.94
N ALA A 113 5.52 12.66 21.63
CA ALA A 113 4.98 11.57 22.46
C ALA A 113 5.33 10.17 21.93
N GLY A 114 5.92 10.07 20.75
CA GLY A 114 6.26 8.79 20.10
C GLY A 114 5.98 8.78 18.60
N LEU A 115 5.40 7.70 18.14
CA LEU A 115 5.05 7.44 16.76
C LEU A 115 3.54 7.35 16.59
N ASP A 116 3.00 8.12 15.66
CA ASP A 116 1.62 8.02 15.21
C ASP A 116 1.57 7.34 13.84
N LEU A 117 0.77 6.29 13.72
CA LEU A 117 0.47 5.62 12.47
C LEU A 117 -0.96 5.97 12.04
N THR A 118 -1.14 6.39 10.78
CA THR A 118 -2.45 6.61 10.17
C THR A 118 -2.50 5.92 8.81
N TRP A 119 -3.57 5.17 8.53
CA TRP A 119 -3.67 4.43 7.26
C TRP A 119 -5.09 4.30 6.74
N SER A 120 -5.17 4.05 5.44
CA SER A 120 -6.36 3.64 4.71
C SER A 120 -5.98 2.45 3.82
N GLY A 121 -6.84 1.44 3.77
CA GLY A 121 -6.60 0.23 2.96
C GLY A 121 -5.68 -0.79 3.63
N ASP A 122 -4.80 -1.41 2.86
CA ASP A 122 -4.07 -2.65 3.18
C ASP A 122 -2.54 -2.54 3.20
N CYS A 123 -1.98 -1.34 3.13
CA CYS A 123 -0.58 -1.13 3.49
C CYS A 123 -0.30 -1.61 4.92
N ARG A 124 0.95 -1.97 5.19
CA ARG A 124 1.36 -2.58 6.46
C ARG A 124 2.52 -1.82 7.12
N ALA A 125 2.49 -1.74 8.43
CA ALA A 125 3.63 -1.30 9.24
C ALA A 125 4.04 -2.39 10.24
N LEU A 126 5.36 -2.55 10.43
CA LEU A 126 5.95 -3.25 11.56
C LEU A 126 6.73 -2.25 12.39
N VAL A 127 6.52 -2.27 13.70
CA VAL A 127 7.20 -1.38 14.64
C VAL A 127 7.88 -2.23 15.73
N MET A 128 9.18 -2.05 15.88
CA MET A 128 9.98 -2.67 16.92
C MET A 128 10.51 -1.58 17.87
N ALA A 129 9.84 -1.42 19.01
CA ALA A 129 10.27 -0.51 20.06
C ALA A 129 11.40 -1.12 20.93
N ALA A 130 11.92 -0.33 21.87
CA ALA A 130 12.88 -0.80 22.87
C ALA A 130 12.31 -2.02 23.61
N GLY A 131 13.03 -3.14 23.61
CA GLY A 131 12.55 -4.42 24.16
C GLY A 131 12.37 -5.52 23.10
N GLY A 132 12.48 -5.17 21.81
CA GLY A 132 12.57 -6.14 20.72
C GLY A 132 11.25 -6.80 20.30
N GLN A 133 10.12 -6.47 20.95
CA GLN A 133 8.81 -6.93 20.51
C GLN A 133 8.44 -6.20 19.21
N VAL A 134 8.00 -6.95 18.21
CA VAL A 134 7.52 -6.40 16.93
C VAL A 134 5.99 -6.40 16.90
N MET A 135 5.42 -5.23 16.69
CA MET A 135 3.99 -5.01 16.52
C MET A 135 3.68 -4.80 15.04
N GLY A 136 2.56 -5.37 14.55
CA GLY A 136 2.10 -5.19 13.18
C GLY A 136 0.79 -4.41 13.13
N PHE A 137 0.68 -3.52 12.14
CA PHE A 137 -0.50 -2.67 11.87
C PHE A 137 -0.86 -2.73 10.38
N GLY A 138 -2.12 -2.48 10.04
CA GLY A 138 -2.61 -2.53 8.65
C GLY A 138 -3.07 -3.92 8.23
N ALA A 139 -2.63 -4.39 7.07
CA ALA A 139 -2.98 -5.70 6.52
C ALA A 139 -2.65 -6.86 7.48
N THR A 140 -3.44 -7.92 7.42
CA THR A 140 -3.32 -9.10 8.27
C THR A 140 -3.34 -10.39 7.46
N ALA A 141 -2.88 -11.50 8.04
CA ALA A 141 -2.97 -12.81 7.39
C ALA A 141 -4.43 -13.19 7.05
N LEU A 142 -5.42 -12.77 7.85
CA LEU A 142 -6.83 -13.05 7.57
C LEU A 142 -7.33 -12.32 6.31
N SER A 143 -6.88 -11.10 6.04
CA SER A 143 -7.23 -10.39 4.81
C SER A 143 -6.63 -11.08 3.58
N GLU A 144 -5.40 -11.55 3.67
CA GLU A 144 -4.73 -12.32 2.61
C GLU A 144 -5.39 -13.68 2.34
N GLU A 145 -5.80 -14.39 3.40
CA GLU A 145 -6.52 -15.66 3.29
C GLU A 145 -7.88 -15.48 2.60
N ALA A 146 -8.60 -14.41 2.91
CA ALA A 146 -9.88 -14.09 2.28
C ALA A 146 -9.72 -13.81 0.78
N GLU A 147 -8.69 -13.03 0.39
CA GLU A 147 -8.36 -12.80 -1.01
C GLU A 147 -7.97 -14.10 -1.72
N ALA A 148 -7.07 -14.90 -1.12
CA ALA A 148 -6.64 -16.17 -1.69
C ALA A 148 -7.81 -17.14 -1.91
N ALA A 149 -8.77 -17.18 -1.01
CA ALA A 149 -9.98 -17.99 -1.16
C ALA A 149 -10.85 -17.50 -2.34
N LEU A 150 -10.98 -16.18 -2.52
CA LEU A 150 -11.70 -15.60 -3.65
C LEU A 150 -10.98 -15.90 -4.98
N VAL A 151 -9.65 -15.75 -5.03
CA VAL A 151 -8.84 -16.11 -6.20
C VAL A 151 -8.98 -17.59 -6.53
N ALA A 152 -8.91 -18.47 -5.55
CA ALA A 152 -9.07 -19.92 -5.75
C ALA A 152 -10.45 -20.26 -6.35
N LYS A 153 -11.49 -19.51 -5.96
CA LYS A 153 -12.86 -19.71 -6.46
C LYS A 153 -13.02 -19.17 -7.88
N LEU A 154 -12.49 -18.02 -8.21
CA LEU A 154 -12.78 -17.29 -9.45
C LEU A 154 -11.64 -17.31 -10.47
N GLY A 155 -10.41 -17.55 -10.01
CA GLY A 155 -9.20 -17.43 -10.80
C GLY A 155 -8.55 -18.73 -11.25
N ALA A 156 -9.20 -19.88 -11.10
CA ALA A 156 -8.63 -21.22 -11.33
C ALA A 156 -8.22 -21.51 -12.79
N GLY A 157 -8.43 -20.60 -13.73
CA GLY A 157 -8.04 -20.71 -15.14
C GLY A 157 -7.35 -19.45 -15.64
N GLY A 158 -6.89 -19.47 -16.88
CA GLY A 158 -6.32 -18.32 -17.56
C GLY A 158 -4.85 -17.99 -17.26
N ASP A 159 -4.39 -16.86 -17.77
CA ASP A 159 -3.00 -16.40 -17.58
C ASP A 159 -2.73 -16.06 -16.10
N PRO A 160 -1.80 -16.77 -15.43
CA PRO A 160 -1.45 -16.50 -14.03
C PRO A 160 -1.00 -15.05 -13.78
N ALA A 161 -0.48 -14.37 -14.81
CA ALA A 161 -0.05 -12.98 -14.69
C ALA A 161 -1.22 -12.00 -14.62
N ARG A 162 -2.42 -12.39 -15.07
CA ARG A 162 -3.56 -11.47 -15.25
C ARG A 162 -4.91 -12.11 -14.92
N ARG A 163 -4.98 -12.94 -13.86
CA ARG A 163 -6.24 -13.59 -13.44
C ARG A 163 -7.37 -12.61 -13.16
N TYR A 164 -7.05 -11.45 -12.62
CA TYR A 164 -8.02 -10.38 -12.36
C TYR A 164 -8.77 -9.89 -13.62
N ARG A 165 -8.26 -10.19 -14.83
CA ARG A 165 -8.91 -9.82 -16.10
C ARG A 165 -9.91 -10.85 -16.61
N GLN A 166 -10.06 -11.99 -15.96
CA GLN A 166 -11.10 -12.95 -16.31
C GLN A 166 -12.49 -12.35 -16.07
N PRO A 167 -13.48 -12.61 -16.92
CA PRO A 167 -14.78 -11.94 -16.84
C PRO A 167 -15.43 -12.03 -15.45
N GLU A 168 -15.42 -13.21 -14.84
CA GLU A 168 -16.04 -13.46 -13.53
C GLU A 168 -15.27 -12.75 -12.41
N ALA A 169 -13.93 -12.82 -12.45
CA ALA A 169 -13.06 -12.15 -11.49
C ALA A 169 -13.20 -10.63 -11.59
N LEU A 170 -13.21 -10.11 -12.83
CA LEU A 170 -13.34 -8.68 -13.09
C LEU A 170 -14.71 -8.15 -12.63
N ALA A 171 -15.78 -8.91 -12.86
CA ALA A 171 -17.12 -8.54 -12.40
C ALA A 171 -17.19 -8.44 -10.87
N GLU A 172 -16.61 -9.42 -10.16
CA GLU A 172 -16.58 -9.42 -8.69
C GLU A 172 -15.72 -8.28 -8.13
N LEU A 173 -14.51 -8.08 -8.69
CA LEU A 173 -13.64 -6.98 -8.29
C LEU A 173 -14.29 -5.61 -8.52
N ARG A 174 -15.02 -5.42 -9.64
CA ARG A 174 -15.78 -4.20 -9.91
C ARG A 174 -16.92 -4.02 -8.90
N ALA A 175 -17.63 -5.10 -8.56
CA ALA A 175 -18.69 -5.05 -7.56
C ALA A 175 -18.15 -4.66 -6.17
N MET A 176 -17.05 -5.27 -5.73
CA MET A 176 -16.39 -4.93 -4.48
C MET A 176 -15.91 -3.47 -4.47
N ARG A 177 -15.30 -3.01 -5.57
CA ARG A 177 -14.81 -1.63 -5.68
C ARG A 177 -15.93 -0.61 -5.73
N ASN A 178 -17.08 -0.92 -6.35
CA ASN A 178 -18.27 -0.06 -6.28
C ASN A 178 -18.76 0.16 -4.84
N VAL A 179 -18.67 -0.86 -3.99
CA VAL A 179 -18.99 -0.72 -2.57
C VAL A 179 -17.96 0.13 -1.86
N ALA A 180 -16.66 -0.13 -2.11
CA ALA A 180 -15.56 0.58 -1.46
C ALA A 180 -15.48 2.05 -1.87
N LEU A 181 -15.92 2.41 -3.07
CA LEU A 181 -15.84 3.76 -3.64
C LEU A 181 -17.19 4.42 -3.84
N ALA A 182 -18.21 4.07 -3.04
CA ALA A 182 -19.53 4.72 -3.15
C ALA A 182 -19.37 6.25 -3.06
N HIS A 183 -19.96 6.97 -4.01
CA HIS A 183 -19.77 8.41 -4.20
C HIS A 183 -19.90 9.21 -2.90
N GLY A 184 -18.86 10.00 -2.57
CA GLY A 184 -18.75 10.80 -1.35
C GLY A 184 -18.63 9.97 -0.06
N LYS A 185 -18.45 8.66 -0.16
CA LYS A 185 -18.34 7.69 0.97
C LYS A 185 -17.26 6.64 0.71
N SER A 186 -16.21 6.99 -0.03
CA SER A 186 -15.10 6.07 -0.27
C SER A 186 -14.50 5.56 1.04
N MET A 187 -14.27 4.26 1.12
CA MET A 187 -13.71 3.60 2.30
C MET A 187 -12.19 3.48 2.25
N ILE A 188 -11.61 3.73 1.07
CA ILE A 188 -10.17 3.68 0.78
C ILE A 188 -9.76 4.95 0.06
N LEU A 189 -8.45 5.24 0.02
CA LEU A 189 -7.89 6.40 -0.66
C LEU A 189 -8.43 6.52 -2.09
N SER A 190 -9.02 7.65 -2.41
CA SER A 190 -9.50 8.02 -3.74
C SER A 190 -9.67 9.53 -3.81
N PRO A 191 -9.88 10.16 -4.99
CA PRO A 191 -10.09 11.60 -5.10
C PRO A 191 -11.50 12.02 -4.62
N ASP A 192 -11.82 11.69 -3.37
CA ASP A 192 -13.01 12.15 -2.66
C ASP A 192 -12.71 12.22 -1.15
N ARG A 193 -13.59 12.85 -0.36
CA ARG A 193 -13.40 13.02 1.09
C ARG A 193 -13.89 11.85 1.93
N GLY A 194 -14.58 10.89 1.33
CA GLY A 194 -15.24 9.81 2.06
C GLY A 194 -14.28 8.99 2.90
N PHE A 195 -13.10 8.68 2.36
CA PHE A 195 -12.11 7.84 3.04
C PHE A 195 -11.60 8.45 4.36
N LEU A 196 -11.68 9.77 4.55
CA LEU A 196 -11.27 10.44 5.79
C LEU A 196 -12.05 9.92 7.01
N ALA A 197 -13.31 9.53 6.82
CA ALA A 197 -14.15 8.96 7.89
C ALA A 197 -13.77 7.49 8.23
N HIS A 198 -12.95 6.86 7.40
CA HIS A 198 -12.55 5.45 7.53
C HIS A 198 -11.05 5.29 7.85
N LEU A 199 -10.35 6.40 8.10
CA LEU A 199 -8.96 6.35 8.55
C LEU A 199 -8.83 5.55 9.84
N LYS A 200 -7.81 4.71 9.87
CA LYS A 200 -7.39 3.98 11.07
C LYS A 200 -6.14 4.64 11.62
N ASN A 201 -5.98 4.61 12.94
CA ASN A 201 -4.82 5.18 13.59
C ASN A 201 -4.36 4.35 14.78
N ALA A 202 -3.08 4.49 15.13
CA ALA A 202 -2.48 3.91 16.32
C ALA A 202 -1.34 4.79 16.80
N GLY A 203 -1.36 5.16 18.08
CA GLY A 203 -0.26 5.85 18.75
C GLY A 203 0.63 4.86 19.51
N ILE A 204 1.94 5.00 19.38
CA ILE A 204 2.94 4.15 20.03
C ILE A 204 3.87 5.05 20.85
N SER A 205 3.76 4.97 22.18
CA SER A 205 4.66 5.69 23.08
C SER A 205 6.01 4.96 23.12
N CYS A 206 7.05 5.61 22.59
CA CYS A 206 8.41 5.08 22.57
C CYS A 206 9.42 6.20 22.34
N ASP A 207 10.60 6.10 22.92
CA ASP A 207 11.70 7.05 22.71
C ASP A 207 12.52 6.70 21.46
N GLN A 208 12.47 5.45 21.04
CA GLN A 208 13.11 4.95 19.82
C GLN A 208 12.37 3.74 19.27
N ALA A 209 12.36 3.60 17.94
CA ALA A 209 11.81 2.44 17.25
C ALA A 209 12.50 2.21 15.91
N ASP A 210 12.60 0.94 15.51
CA ASP A 210 12.79 0.57 14.10
C ASP A 210 11.40 0.38 13.48
N ILE A 211 11.16 1.00 12.34
CA ILE A 211 9.86 1.04 11.67
C ILE A 211 10.04 0.56 10.25
N LEU A 212 9.23 -0.40 9.83
CA LEU A 212 9.17 -0.88 8.45
C LEU A 212 7.76 -0.60 7.92
N LEU A 213 7.63 0.33 6.96
CA LEU A 213 6.40 0.55 6.22
C LEU A 213 6.48 -0.20 4.90
N MET A 214 5.35 -0.80 4.47
CA MET A 214 5.28 -1.65 3.28
C MET A 214 3.94 -1.51 2.58
N THR A 215 3.97 -1.59 1.24
CA THR A 215 2.76 -1.90 0.45
C THR A 215 2.43 -3.39 0.58
N ASP A 216 1.23 -3.79 0.16
CA ASP A 216 0.75 -5.17 0.25
C ASP A 216 1.65 -6.14 -0.53
N GLY A 217 2.16 -5.71 -1.71
CA GLY A 217 3.06 -6.52 -2.53
C GLY A 217 4.38 -6.85 -1.83
N PHE A 218 4.93 -5.97 -0.98
CA PHE A 218 6.10 -6.30 -0.16
C PHE A 218 5.71 -7.12 1.08
N ALA A 219 4.60 -6.77 1.73
CA ALA A 219 4.08 -7.48 2.90
C ALA A 219 3.70 -8.93 2.59
N ALA A 220 3.40 -9.25 1.32
CA ALA A 220 3.12 -10.61 0.83
C ALA A 220 4.23 -11.61 1.18
N ALA A 221 5.49 -11.16 1.32
CA ALA A 221 6.60 -12.02 1.76
C ALA A 221 6.32 -12.69 3.12
N GLU A 222 5.69 -11.97 4.05
CA GLU A 222 5.27 -12.48 5.35
C GLU A 222 3.85 -13.06 5.29
N LEU A 223 2.88 -12.23 4.88
CA LEU A 223 1.46 -12.51 5.08
C LEU A 223 0.93 -13.59 4.13
N ARG A 224 1.30 -13.52 2.84
CA ARG A 224 0.78 -14.42 1.80
C ARG A 224 1.67 -15.63 1.60
N TYR A 225 2.97 -15.40 1.42
CA TYR A 225 3.90 -16.49 1.05
C TYR A 225 4.49 -17.20 2.26
N GLY A 226 4.47 -16.59 3.45
CA GLY A 226 5.02 -17.18 4.67
C GLY A 226 6.53 -17.43 4.59
N LEU A 227 7.25 -16.60 3.82
CA LEU A 227 8.72 -16.67 3.74
C LEU A 227 9.35 -16.30 5.09
N PHE A 228 8.63 -15.55 5.88
CA PHE A 228 8.97 -15.17 7.25
C PHE A 228 7.80 -15.56 8.16
N PRO A 229 7.99 -16.48 9.13
CA PRO A 229 6.88 -17.09 9.87
C PRO A 229 6.18 -16.14 10.86
N ALA A 230 6.74 -14.94 11.08
CA ALA A 230 6.16 -13.93 11.97
C ALA A 230 6.72 -12.54 11.63
N PRO A 231 6.04 -11.45 12.04
CA PRO A 231 6.54 -10.08 11.89
C PRO A 231 7.99 -9.88 12.36
N ALA A 232 8.35 -10.51 13.46
CA ALA A 232 9.71 -10.45 14.00
C ALA A 232 10.75 -11.08 13.06
N GLY A 233 10.39 -12.13 12.34
CA GLY A 233 11.27 -12.79 11.37
C GLY A 233 11.54 -11.88 10.16
N LEU A 234 10.52 -11.22 9.61
CA LEU A 234 10.67 -10.26 8.54
C LEU A 234 11.52 -9.06 9.00
N MET A 235 11.20 -8.46 10.15
CA MET A 235 11.97 -7.33 10.70
C MET A 235 13.44 -7.70 10.91
N ALA A 236 13.72 -8.87 11.48
CA ALA A 236 15.10 -9.36 11.67
C ALA A 236 15.84 -9.54 10.34
N SER A 237 15.18 -10.11 9.33
CA SER A 237 15.76 -10.29 8.01
C SER A 237 16.09 -8.97 7.32
N VAL A 238 15.15 -8.02 7.34
CA VAL A 238 15.34 -6.69 6.74
C VAL A 238 16.51 -5.96 7.42
N ARG A 239 16.61 -6.01 8.75
CA ARG A 239 17.71 -5.38 9.49
C ARG A 239 19.08 -6.01 9.22
N ALA A 240 19.13 -7.32 9.01
CA ALA A 240 20.38 -8.04 8.80
C ALA A 240 20.84 -8.01 7.35
N ASN A 241 19.92 -8.07 6.39
CA ASN A 241 20.22 -8.35 4.99
C ASN A 241 19.73 -7.24 4.03
N GLY A 242 18.96 -6.26 4.52
CA GLY A 242 18.36 -5.18 3.74
C GLY A 242 17.07 -5.57 3.01
N LEU A 243 16.36 -4.55 2.52
CA LEU A 243 15.09 -4.70 1.80
C LEU A 243 15.26 -5.41 0.46
N ALA A 244 16.37 -5.15 -0.24
CA ALA A 244 16.66 -5.75 -1.55
C ALA A 244 16.75 -7.29 -1.48
N GLU A 245 17.28 -7.86 -0.40
CA GLU A 245 17.34 -9.30 -0.21
C GLU A 245 15.95 -9.91 -0.02
N VAL A 246 15.10 -9.27 0.77
CA VAL A 246 13.72 -9.70 0.96
C VAL A 246 12.94 -9.62 -0.37
N ALA A 247 13.07 -8.52 -1.11
CA ALA A 247 12.47 -8.37 -2.43
C ALA A 247 12.94 -9.45 -3.42
N ARG A 248 14.22 -9.83 -3.37
CA ARG A 248 14.77 -10.92 -4.20
C ARG A 248 14.17 -12.28 -3.83
N GLN A 249 13.99 -12.58 -2.54
CA GLN A 249 13.33 -13.81 -2.08
C GLN A 249 11.86 -13.84 -2.50
N LEU A 250 11.16 -12.72 -2.37
CA LEU A 250 9.78 -12.53 -2.82
C LEU A 250 9.67 -12.87 -4.32
N ARG A 251 10.48 -12.23 -5.18
CA ARG A 251 10.45 -12.45 -6.63
C ARG A 251 10.86 -13.88 -7.01
N ARG A 252 11.81 -14.48 -6.28
CA ARG A 252 12.16 -15.88 -6.49
C ARG A 252 10.96 -16.80 -6.20
N PHE A 253 10.23 -16.57 -5.13
CA PHE A 253 9.03 -17.36 -4.84
C PHE A 253 8.00 -17.23 -5.98
N GLU A 254 7.71 -16.01 -6.42
CA GLU A 254 6.71 -15.72 -7.44
C GLU A 254 7.06 -16.25 -8.84
N HIS A 255 8.35 -16.30 -9.19
CA HIS A 255 8.78 -16.67 -10.54
C HIS A 255 9.35 -18.10 -10.63
N GLU A 256 9.90 -18.66 -9.55
CA GLU A 256 10.56 -19.95 -9.59
C GLU A 256 9.83 -21.03 -8.76
N THR A 257 9.30 -20.66 -7.58
CA THR A 257 8.66 -21.63 -6.67
C THR A 257 7.20 -21.84 -7.01
N ASP A 258 6.46 -20.75 -7.25
CA ASP A 258 5.02 -20.76 -7.52
C ASP A 258 4.65 -19.82 -8.67
N PRO A 259 5.22 -20.00 -9.90
CA PRO A 259 5.00 -19.08 -11.02
C PRO A 259 3.53 -19.01 -11.46
N ASP A 260 2.80 -20.09 -11.22
CA ASP A 260 1.40 -20.22 -11.60
C ASP A 260 0.42 -19.91 -10.46
N GLY A 261 0.92 -19.52 -9.27
CA GLY A 261 0.05 -19.18 -8.12
C GLY A 261 -0.86 -20.34 -7.71
N LEU A 262 -0.38 -21.58 -7.76
CA LEU A 262 -1.13 -22.77 -7.37
C LEU A 262 -0.95 -23.11 -5.89
N ILE A 263 0.22 -22.77 -5.32
CA ILE A 263 0.52 -22.95 -3.89
C ILE A 263 -0.10 -21.80 -3.09
N LYS A 264 0.06 -20.57 -3.62
CA LYS A 264 -0.47 -19.33 -3.01
C LYS A 264 -1.30 -18.57 -4.05
N PRO A 265 -2.62 -18.80 -4.10
CA PRO A 265 -3.50 -18.14 -5.07
C PRO A 265 -3.43 -16.62 -4.98
N ARG A 266 -3.29 -15.95 -6.13
CA ARG A 266 -3.17 -14.49 -6.27
C ARG A 266 -3.66 -14.01 -7.63
N TRP A 267 -4.08 -12.76 -7.70
CA TRP A 267 -4.64 -12.15 -8.91
C TRP A 267 -3.62 -11.88 -9.99
N LYS A 268 -2.39 -11.59 -9.59
CA LYS A 268 -1.24 -11.29 -10.45
C LYS A 268 -0.08 -12.22 -10.09
N ARG A 269 0.83 -12.50 -11.04
CA ARG A 269 2.05 -13.24 -10.72
C ARG A 269 2.90 -12.50 -9.70
N SER A 270 3.10 -11.20 -9.94
CA SER A 270 3.80 -10.29 -9.04
C SER A 270 3.01 -8.99 -8.93
N ASP A 271 3.01 -8.37 -7.77
CA ASP A 271 2.54 -6.99 -7.59
C ASP A 271 3.72 -6.03 -7.50
N ASP A 272 3.45 -4.74 -7.64
CA ASP A 272 4.43 -3.73 -7.26
C ASP A 272 4.76 -3.91 -5.78
N ALA A 273 5.97 -3.61 -5.36
CA ALA A 273 6.39 -3.85 -3.99
C ALA A 273 7.29 -2.72 -3.52
N ALA A 274 6.82 -1.96 -2.56
CA ALA A 274 7.56 -0.86 -1.97
C ALA A 274 7.68 -1.00 -0.45
N ALA A 275 8.82 -0.61 0.09
CA ALA A 275 9.07 -0.60 1.52
C ALA A 275 10.12 0.44 1.91
N ILE A 276 10.04 0.91 3.16
CA ILE A 276 11.04 1.78 3.77
C ILE A 276 11.30 1.33 5.20
N LEU A 277 12.58 1.14 5.52
CA LEU A 277 13.07 0.88 6.88
C LEU A 277 13.62 2.16 7.48
N LEU A 278 13.17 2.49 8.64
CA LEU A 278 13.48 3.71 9.36
C LEU A 278 13.96 3.40 10.77
N LYS A 279 14.76 4.31 11.30
CA LYS A 279 15.02 4.41 12.72
C LYS A 279 14.53 5.76 13.23
N MET A 280 13.71 5.72 14.27
CA MET A 280 13.19 6.91 14.93
C MET A 280 13.84 7.06 16.29
N HIS A 281 14.23 8.31 16.64
CA HIS A 281 14.67 8.76 17.95
C HIS A 281 13.91 10.03 18.34
N LEU A 282 13.41 10.11 19.58
CA LEU A 282 12.78 11.31 20.15
C LEU A 282 13.79 12.22 20.82
#